data_86b1af56cf33d74594adee82b9c85e82
#
_entry.id   86b1af56cf33d74594adee82b9c85e82
#
_cell.length_a   1.000
_cell.length_b   1.000
_cell.length_c   1.000
_cell.angle_alpha   90.00
_cell.angle_beta   90.00
_cell.angle_gamma   90.00
#
_symmetry.space_group_name_H-M   'P 1'
#
loop_
_entity.id
_entity.type
_entity.pdbx_description
1 polymer ?
#
loop_
_entity_poly.entity_id
_entity_poly.type
_entity_poly.pdbx_seq_one_letter_code
_entity_poly.pdbx_strand_id
1 'polypeptide(L)'
;AAGVVSYGVMAFVMTAAPVAMVNHGHSVDNAALGIQWHLLAMFGPSFFTGRLMVRYGKERVTAVGMVLLAASGVVALGGLGLSHFWGSLALLGIGWNFSFIGATAMVTDCHTPAERSKAQGMNDFFVFAATAAVSFLAGSILHSSGWQAVNWMIFPALALILVPLLWQGRYGRN
;
A
#
# COMPACT_ATOMS: atom_id res chain seq x y z
N ALA A 1 -5.28 -8.92 8.09
CA ALA A 1 -4.51 -9.27 6.88
C ALA A 1 -4.40 -8.08 5.91
N ALA A 2 -5.52 -7.43 5.50
CA ALA A 2 -5.50 -6.34 4.50
C ALA A 2 -4.59 -5.16 4.91
N GLY A 3 -4.63 -4.72 6.18
CA GLY A 3 -3.77 -3.67 6.70
C GLY A 3 -2.28 -4.03 6.65
N VAL A 4 -1.94 -5.27 7.00
CA VAL A 4 -0.57 -5.78 6.95
C VAL A 4 -0.02 -5.76 5.52
N VAL A 5 -0.81 -6.25 4.56
CA VAL A 5 -0.39 -6.31 3.15
C VAL A 5 -0.29 -4.91 2.54
N SER A 6 -1.26 -4.02 2.77
CA SER A 6 -1.20 -2.66 2.21
C SER A 6 -0.03 -1.86 2.76
N TYR A 7 0.23 -1.94 4.06
CA TYR A 7 1.37 -1.26 4.67
C TYR A 7 2.71 -1.89 4.23
N GLY A 8 2.77 -3.23 4.19
CA GLY A 8 3.94 -3.95 3.73
C GLY A 8 4.30 -3.64 2.28
N VAL A 9 3.33 -3.64 1.36
CA VAL A 9 3.54 -3.28 -0.05
C VAL A 9 4.04 -1.84 -0.17
N MET A 10 3.42 -0.91 0.54
CA MET A 10 3.85 0.49 0.56
C MET A 10 5.29 0.63 1.04
N ALA A 11 5.63 0.03 2.19
CA ALA A 11 6.97 0.11 2.76
C ALA A 11 8.03 -0.56 1.86
N PHE A 12 7.68 -1.69 1.24
CA PHE A 12 8.55 -2.42 0.33
C PHE A 12 8.94 -1.58 -0.88
N VAL A 13 7.96 -1.00 -1.57
CA VAL A 13 8.20 -0.14 -2.74
C VAL A 13 8.88 1.16 -2.34
N MET A 14 8.43 1.79 -1.25
CA MET A 14 8.95 3.08 -0.78
C MET A 14 10.41 3.00 -0.33
N THR A 15 10.84 1.86 0.23
CA THR A 15 12.25 1.62 0.59
C THR A 15 13.12 1.48 -0.66
N ALA A 16 12.63 0.82 -1.71
CA ALA A 16 13.39 0.57 -2.93
C ALA A 16 13.40 1.75 -3.91
N ALA A 17 12.31 2.51 -3.99
CA ALA A 17 12.12 3.52 -5.03
C ALA A 17 13.19 4.62 -5.08
N PRO A 18 13.59 5.27 -3.97
CA PRO A 18 14.62 6.32 -4.02
C PRO A 18 15.97 5.80 -4.53
N VAL A 19 16.36 4.61 -4.08
CA VAL A 19 17.60 3.95 -4.50
C VAL A 19 17.51 3.56 -5.98
N ALA A 20 16.38 3.01 -6.42
CA ALA A 20 16.13 2.69 -7.82
C ALA A 20 16.22 3.94 -8.71
N MET A 21 15.63 5.07 -8.28
CA MET A 21 15.69 6.32 -9.04
C MET A 21 17.14 6.78 -9.25
N VAL A 22 17.95 6.79 -8.19
CA VAL A 22 19.36 7.18 -8.27
C VAL A 22 20.14 6.21 -9.14
N ASN A 23 19.93 4.90 -9.02
CA ASN A 23 20.59 3.90 -9.85
C ASN A 23 20.26 4.01 -11.35
N HIS A 24 19.10 4.60 -11.68
CA HIS A 24 18.69 4.87 -13.07
C HIS A 24 19.01 6.30 -13.54
N GLY A 25 19.91 7.01 -12.84
CA GLY A 25 20.44 8.30 -13.27
C GLY A 25 19.59 9.52 -12.91
N HIS A 26 18.56 9.36 -12.07
CA HIS A 26 17.82 10.50 -11.55
C HIS A 26 18.57 11.14 -10.37
N SER A 27 18.42 12.46 -10.20
CA SER A 27 19.04 13.17 -9.08
C SER A 27 18.40 12.80 -7.74
N VAL A 28 19.16 12.98 -6.66
CA VAL A 28 18.65 12.81 -5.29
C VAL A 28 17.48 13.75 -5.02
N ASP A 29 17.50 14.97 -5.58
CA ASP A 29 16.40 15.93 -5.45
C ASP A 29 15.11 15.40 -6.10
N ASN A 30 15.21 14.78 -7.27
CA ASN A 30 14.05 14.15 -7.92
C ASN A 30 13.51 12.98 -7.13
N ALA A 31 14.37 12.20 -6.48
CA ALA A 31 13.96 11.13 -5.59
C ALA A 31 13.24 11.68 -4.34
N ALA A 32 13.80 12.76 -3.74
CA ALA A 32 13.17 13.43 -2.59
C ALA A 32 11.80 14.03 -2.96
N LEU A 33 11.66 14.65 -4.13
CA LEU A 33 10.37 15.13 -4.64
C LEU A 33 9.36 13.98 -4.84
N GLY A 34 9.82 12.84 -5.35
CA GLY A 34 8.97 11.65 -5.47
C GLY A 34 8.41 11.19 -4.12
N ILE A 35 9.24 11.20 -3.08
CA ILE A 35 8.82 10.90 -1.70
C ILE A 35 7.80 11.94 -1.21
N GLN A 36 8.02 13.23 -1.45
CA GLN A 36 7.08 14.28 -1.05
C GLN A 36 5.71 14.09 -1.73
N TRP A 37 5.69 13.83 -3.03
CA TRP A 37 4.44 13.52 -3.75
C TRP A 37 3.74 12.29 -3.21
N HIS A 38 4.50 11.24 -2.87
CA HIS A 38 3.95 10.06 -2.20
C HIS A 38 3.28 10.42 -0.88
N LEU A 39 3.95 11.18 0.00
CA LEU A 39 3.41 11.60 1.29
C LEU A 39 2.15 12.46 1.15
N LEU A 40 2.14 13.41 0.20
CA LEU A 40 0.96 14.21 -0.10
C LEU A 40 -0.21 13.34 -0.58
N ALA A 41 0.07 12.38 -1.46
CA ALA A 41 -0.91 11.43 -1.96
C ALA A 41 -1.38 10.44 -0.88
N MET A 42 -0.53 10.12 0.09
CA MET A 42 -0.83 9.23 1.20
C MET A 42 -1.75 9.90 2.25
N PHE A 43 -1.50 11.15 2.58
CA PHE A 43 -2.27 11.84 3.63
C PHE A 43 -3.40 12.73 3.09
N GLY A 44 -3.26 13.29 1.89
CA GLY A 44 -4.26 14.17 1.28
C GLY A 44 -5.67 13.58 1.23
N PRO A 45 -5.85 12.33 0.76
CA PRO A 45 -7.18 11.72 0.70
C PRO A 45 -7.85 11.51 2.06
N SER A 46 -7.12 11.51 3.17
CA SER A 46 -7.65 11.27 4.52
C SER A 46 -8.80 12.22 4.89
N PHE A 47 -8.83 13.44 4.33
CA PHE A 47 -9.91 14.40 4.55
C PHE A 47 -11.29 13.91 4.05
N PHE A 48 -11.32 12.99 3.10
CA PHE A 48 -12.55 12.48 2.51
C PHE A 48 -12.69 10.95 2.54
N THR A 49 -11.64 10.20 2.85
CA THR A 49 -11.66 8.72 2.91
C THR A 49 -12.73 8.22 3.87
N GLY A 50 -12.90 8.87 5.02
CA GLY A 50 -13.97 8.53 5.97
C GLY A 50 -15.38 8.67 5.36
N ARG A 51 -15.64 9.74 4.59
CA ARG A 51 -16.92 9.94 3.89
C ARG A 51 -17.14 8.89 2.80
N LEU A 52 -16.09 8.50 2.10
CA LEU A 52 -16.16 7.42 1.10
C LEU A 52 -16.53 6.09 1.75
N MET A 53 -15.95 5.76 2.91
CA MET A 53 -16.28 4.55 3.65
C MET A 53 -17.73 4.53 4.14
N VAL A 54 -18.24 5.66 4.62
CA VAL A 54 -19.65 5.78 5.01
C VAL A 54 -20.59 5.61 3.80
N ARG A 55 -20.23 6.17 2.65
CA ARG A 55 -21.07 6.15 1.44
C ARG A 55 -21.03 4.83 0.69
N TYR A 56 -19.86 4.20 0.57
CA TYR A 56 -19.63 3.05 -0.32
C TYR A 56 -19.31 1.75 0.43
N GLY A 57 -19.07 1.81 1.74
CA GLY A 57 -18.64 0.68 2.56
C GLY A 57 -17.13 0.57 2.69
N LYS A 58 -16.68 0.06 3.84
CA LYS A 58 -15.25 -0.08 4.17
C LYS A 58 -14.55 -1.05 3.22
N GLU A 59 -15.20 -2.18 2.91
CA GLU A 59 -14.67 -3.24 2.06
C GLU A 59 -14.38 -2.76 0.63
N ARG A 60 -15.32 -1.97 0.05
CA ARG A 60 -15.16 -1.43 -1.30
C ARG A 60 -14.04 -0.41 -1.37
N VAL A 61 -13.97 0.50 -0.39
CA VAL A 61 -12.90 1.50 -0.33
C VAL A 61 -11.55 0.80 -0.18
N THR A 62 -11.46 -0.23 0.67
CA THR A 62 -10.26 -1.06 0.81
C THR A 62 -9.88 -1.76 -0.51
N ALA A 63 -10.85 -2.35 -1.20
CA ALA A 63 -10.62 -3.01 -2.49
C ALA A 63 -10.13 -2.03 -3.56
N VAL A 64 -10.71 -0.82 -3.65
CA VAL A 64 -10.23 0.25 -4.54
C VAL A 64 -8.79 0.62 -4.19
N GLY A 65 -8.45 0.73 -2.91
CA GLY A 65 -7.07 0.96 -2.46
C GLY A 65 -6.11 -0.12 -2.94
N MET A 66 -6.50 -1.40 -2.82
CA MET A 66 -5.68 -2.52 -3.32
C MET A 66 -5.48 -2.49 -4.85
N VAL A 67 -6.52 -2.11 -5.61
CA VAL A 67 -6.41 -1.92 -7.06
C VAL A 67 -5.46 -0.78 -7.40
N LEU A 68 -5.50 0.33 -6.66
CA LEU A 68 -4.56 1.45 -6.84
C LEU A 68 -3.11 1.05 -6.51
N LEU A 69 -2.89 0.22 -5.48
CA LEU A 69 -1.58 -0.35 -5.19
C LEU A 69 -1.09 -1.24 -6.36
N ALA A 70 -1.96 -2.05 -6.94
CA ALA A 70 -1.61 -2.82 -8.13
C ALA A 70 -1.31 -1.91 -9.33
N ALA A 71 -2.12 -0.88 -9.55
CA ALA A 71 -1.90 0.11 -10.61
C ALA A 71 -0.56 0.85 -10.45
N SER A 72 -0.13 1.13 -9.20
CA SER A 72 1.20 1.72 -8.96
C SER A 72 2.32 0.82 -9.48
N GLY A 73 2.23 -0.49 -9.26
CA GLY A 73 3.17 -1.47 -9.80
C GLY A 73 3.16 -1.54 -11.32
N VAL A 74 1.98 -1.49 -11.95
CA VAL A 74 1.87 -1.45 -13.41
C VAL A 74 2.55 -0.21 -13.98
N VAL A 75 2.32 0.97 -13.39
CA VAL A 75 2.97 2.22 -13.83
C VAL A 75 4.48 2.14 -13.64
N ALA A 76 4.95 1.58 -12.52
CA ALA A 76 6.38 1.38 -12.25
C ALA A 76 7.06 0.43 -13.25
N LEU A 77 6.34 -0.60 -13.71
CA LEU A 77 6.81 -1.53 -14.74
C LEU A 77 6.77 -0.93 -16.15
N GLY A 78 5.98 0.11 -16.38
CA GLY A 78 5.83 0.78 -17.67
C GLY A 78 7.05 1.55 -18.14
N GLY A 79 8.00 1.89 -17.25
CA GLY A 79 9.21 2.60 -17.61
C GLY A 79 10.06 3.07 -16.43
N LEU A 80 11.25 3.59 -16.76
CA LEU A 80 12.25 4.08 -15.81
C LEU A 80 12.36 5.61 -15.81
N GLY A 81 11.47 6.28 -16.54
CA GLY A 81 11.43 7.74 -16.57
C GLY A 81 10.86 8.33 -15.28
N LEU A 82 11.19 9.59 -15.03
CA LEU A 82 10.79 10.30 -13.81
C LEU A 82 9.26 10.31 -13.60
N SER A 83 8.49 10.44 -14.69
CA SER A 83 7.03 10.41 -14.65
C SER A 83 6.47 9.05 -14.18
N HIS A 84 7.13 7.95 -14.54
CA HIS A 84 6.73 6.61 -14.09
C HIS A 84 7.00 6.43 -12.60
N PHE A 85 8.16 6.86 -12.11
CA PHE A 85 8.47 6.83 -10.68
C PHE A 85 7.49 7.69 -9.87
N TRP A 86 7.30 8.95 -10.26
CA TRP A 86 6.40 9.86 -9.54
C TRP A 86 4.93 9.41 -9.60
N GLY A 87 4.47 9.00 -10.78
CA GLY A 87 3.11 8.48 -10.95
C GLY A 87 2.86 7.22 -10.14
N SER A 88 3.81 6.29 -10.15
CA SER A 88 3.78 5.08 -9.31
C SER A 88 3.72 5.44 -7.83
N LEU A 89 4.61 6.30 -7.34
CA LEU A 89 4.65 6.72 -5.93
C LEU A 89 3.38 7.45 -5.49
N ALA A 90 2.80 8.30 -6.34
CA ALA A 90 1.53 8.96 -6.05
C ALA A 90 0.37 7.96 -5.94
N LEU A 91 0.26 7.03 -6.90
CA LEU A 91 -0.75 5.95 -6.86
C LEU A 91 -0.56 5.04 -5.63
N LEU A 92 0.69 4.73 -5.28
CA LEU A 92 1.04 3.97 -4.09
C LEU A 92 0.51 4.66 -2.83
N GLY A 93 0.68 5.99 -2.72
CA GLY A 93 0.21 6.77 -1.58
C GLY A 93 -1.32 6.76 -1.45
N ILE A 94 -2.05 7.05 -2.54
CA ILE A 94 -3.52 7.02 -2.54
C ILE A 94 -4.03 5.60 -2.24
N GLY A 95 -3.42 4.60 -2.88
CA GLY A 95 -3.77 3.19 -2.68
C GLY A 95 -3.57 2.75 -1.24
N TRP A 96 -2.47 3.13 -0.63
CA TRP A 96 -2.21 2.88 0.79
C TRP A 96 -3.27 3.56 1.68
N ASN A 97 -3.58 4.83 1.43
CA ASN A 97 -4.58 5.54 2.23
C ASN A 97 -5.91 4.79 2.27
N PHE A 98 -6.45 4.45 1.11
CA PHE A 98 -7.75 3.77 1.04
C PHE A 98 -7.72 2.36 1.61
N SER A 99 -6.67 1.59 1.31
CA SER A 99 -6.59 0.20 1.74
C SER A 99 -6.26 0.08 3.23
N PHE A 100 -5.32 0.87 3.74
CA PHE A 100 -4.90 0.79 5.14
C PHE A 100 -5.93 1.39 6.09
N ILE A 101 -6.46 2.58 5.80
CA ILE A 101 -7.50 3.21 6.63
C ILE A 101 -8.77 2.36 6.62
N GLY A 102 -9.18 1.84 5.44
CA GLY A 102 -10.32 0.96 5.35
C GLY A 102 -10.14 -0.35 6.11
N ALA A 103 -8.95 -0.98 5.99
CA ALA A 103 -8.61 -2.19 6.75
C ALA A 103 -8.62 -1.96 8.26
N THR A 104 -8.05 -0.85 8.72
CA THR A 104 -8.05 -0.47 10.15
C THR A 104 -9.47 -0.23 10.64
N ALA A 105 -10.32 0.43 9.84
CA ALA A 105 -11.72 0.62 10.16
C ALA A 105 -12.51 -0.72 10.25
N MET A 106 -12.16 -1.72 9.44
CA MET A 106 -12.75 -3.07 9.56
C MET A 106 -12.28 -3.81 10.81
N VAL A 107 -11.04 -3.63 11.26
CA VAL A 107 -10.56 -4.22 12.52
C VAL A 107 -11.39 -3.73 13.70
N THR A 108 -11.83 -2.47 13.70
CA THR A 108 -12.66 -1.94 14.79
C THR A 108 -14.04 -2.58 14.90
N ASP A 109 -14.53 -3.20 13.83
CA ASP A 109 -15.82 -3.93 13.83
C ASP A 109 -15.68 -5.37 14.35
N CYS A 110 -14.46 -5.89 14.50
CA CYS A 110 -14.19 -7.29 14.83
C CYS A 110 -13.98 -7.55 16.32
N HIS A 111 -14.09 -6.53 17.19
CA HIS A 111 -13.83 -6.67 18.63
C HIS A 111 -14.78 -5.84 19.47
N THR A 112 -14.98 -6.26 20.73
CA THR A 112 -15.74 -5.51 21.73
C THR A 112 -14.90 -4.33 22.24
N PRO A 113 -15.53 -3.29 22.86
CA PRO A 113 -14.81 -2.20 23.51
C PRO A 113 -13.77 -2.65 24.54
N ALA A 114 -14.04 -3.75 25.27
CA ALA A 114 -13.13 -4.33 26.25
C ALA A 114 -11.85 -4.94 25.63
N GLU A 115 -11.95 -5.46 24.39
CA GLU A 115 -10.86 -6.12 23.67
C GLU A 115 -10.09 -5.16 22.76
N ARG A 116 -10.54 -3.92 22.61
CA ARG A 116 -10.02 -2.93 21.65
C ARG A 116 -8.50 -2.79 21.74
N SER A 117 -7.96 -2.57 22.92
CA SER A 117 -6.53 -2.35 23.11
C SER A 117 -5.69 -3.56 22.68
N LYS A 118 -6.14 -4.77 23.03
CA LYS A 118 -5.47 -6.02 22.66
C LYS A 118 -5.54 -6.28 21.16
N ALA A 119 -6.72 -6.13 20.56
CA ALA A 119 -6.92 -6.34 19.12
C ALA A 119 -6.11 -5.35 18.28
N GLN A 120 -6.11 -4.07 18.67
CA GLN A 120 -5.34 -3.04 17.98
C GLN A 120 -3.83 -3.26 18.17
N GLY A 121 -3.37 -3.56 19.37
CA GLY A 121 -1.96 -3.86 19.63
C GLY A 121 -1.45 -5.06 18.85
N MET A 122 -2.25 -6.13 18.72
CA MET A 122 -1.90 -7.27 17.85
C MET A 122 -1.85 -6.88 16.37
N ASN A 123 -2.82 -6.10 15.89
CA ASN A 123 -2.82 -5.61 14.51
C ASN A 123 -1.55 -4.81 14.22
N ASP A 124 -1.21 -3.87 15.10
CA ASP A 124 -0.06 -2.99 14.93
C ASP A 124 1.26 -3.78 14.99
N PHE A 125 1.33 -4.76 15.90
CA PHE A 125 2.48 -5.67 15.95
C PHE A 125 2.71 -6.39 14.62
N PHE A 126 1.67 -6.99 14.04
CA PHE A 126 1.79 -7.67 12.74
C PHE A 126 2.11 -6.71 11.60
N VAL A 127 1.53 -5.50 11.60
CA VAL A 127 1.84 -4.47 10.60
C VAL A 127 3.32 -4.09 10.66
N PHE A 128 3.82 -3.74 11.84
CA PHE A 128 5.21 -3.27 11.97
C PHE A 128 6.23 -4.40 11.83
N ALA A 129 5.95 -5.60 12.33
CA ALA A 129 6.81 -6.76 12.13
C ALA A 129 6.95 -7.13 10.64
N ALA A 130 5.82 -7.18 9.91
CA ALA A 130 5.83 -7.42 8.47
C ALA A 130 6.57 -6.29 7.73
N THR A 131 6.32 -5.03 8.11
CA THR A 131 6.98 -3.87 7.51
C THR A 131 8.50 -3.93 7.67
N ALA A 132 8.99 -4.24 8.86
CA ALA A 132 10.42 -4.40 9.10
C ALA A 132 11.03 -5.50 8.22
N ALA A 133 10.36 -6.66 8.15
CA ALA A 133 10.82 -7.78 7.32
C ALA A 133 10.87 -7.41 5.82
N VAL A 134 9.80 -6.82 5.27
CA VAL A 134 9.76 -6.47 3.84
C VAL A 134 10.69 -5.31 3.49
N SER A 135 10.91 -4.35 4.40
CA SER A 135 11.87 -3.27 4.17
C SER A 135 13.31 -3.80 4.08
N PHE A 136 13.66 -4.78 4.93
CA PHE A 136 14.94 -5.46 4.84
C PHE A 136 15.10 -6.22 3.51
N LEU A 137 14.06 -6.93 3.08
CA LEU A 137 14.05 -7.67 1.82
C LEU A 137 14.07 -6.74 0.60
N ALA A 138 13.46 -5.55 0.68
CA ALA A 138 13.37 -4.60 -0.43
C ALA A 138 14.76 -4.20 -0.97
N GLY A 139 15.70 -3.88 -0.08
CA GLY A 139 17.07 -3.53 -0.45
C GLY A 139 17.80 -4.71 -1.11
N SER A 140 17.66 -5.91 -0.55
CA SER A 140 18.29 -7.13 -1.07
C SER A 140 17.76 -7.49 -2.47
N ILE A 141 16.43 -7.43 -2.67
CA ILE A 141 15.81 -7.74 -3.96
C ILE A 141 16.15 -6.66 -5.00
N LEU A 142 16.14 -5.39 -4.62
CA LEU A 142 16.54 -4.31 -5.52
C LEU A 142 17.99 -4.51 -6.00
N HIS A 143 18.89 -4.89 -5.10
CA HIS A 143 20.31 -5.10 -5.43
C HIS A 143 20.52 -6.33 -6.33
N SER A 144 19.84 -7.46 -6.04
CA SER A 144 20.05 -8.72 -6.77
C SER A 144 19.25 -8.83 -8.07
N SER A 145 18.05 -8.27 -8.11
CA SER A 145 17.06 -8.54 -9.18
C SER A 145 16.47 -7.27 -9.81
N GLY A 146 16.83 -6.10 -9.28
CA GLY A 146 16.48 -4.80 -9.84
C GLY A 146 15.06 -4.31 -9.52
N TRP A 147 14.74 -3.12 -10.03
CA TRP A 147 13.48 -2.42 -9.78
C TRP A 147 12.24 -3.16 -10.29
N GLN A 148 12.35 -3.85 -11.43
CA GLN A 148 11.23 -4.60 -11.99
C GLN A 148 10.81 -5.76 -11.08
N ALA A 149 11.77 -6.49 -10.50
CA ALA A 149 11.47 -7.58 -9.58
C ALA A 149 10.73 -7.09 -8.33
N VAL A 150 11.13 -5.94 -7.78
CA VAL A 150 10.42 -5.29 -6.65
C VAL A 150 8.94 -5.09 -7.01
N ASN A 151 8.64 -4.56 -8.19
CA ASN A 151 7.26 -4.29 -8.58
C ASN A 151 6.47 -5.56 -8.94
N TRP A 152 7.09 -6.59 -9.51
CA TRP A 152 6.42 -7.86 -9.74
C TRP A 152 6.01 -8.58 -8.47
N MET A 153 6.79 -8.47 -7.40
CA MET A 153 6.51 -9.15 -6.12
C MET A 153 5.30 -8.62 -5.38
N ILE A 154 4.82 -7.41 -5.68
CA ILE A 154 3.64 -6.87 -4.99
C ILE A 154 2.33 -7.55 -5.45
N PHE A 155 2.24 -8.02 -6.70
CA PHE A 155 0.99 -8.55 -7.26
C PHE A 155 0.49 -9.82 -6.56
N PRO A 156 1.32 -10.84 -6.25
CA PRO A 156 0.85 -12.00 -5.50
C PRO A 156 0.32 -11.63 -4.11
N ALA A 157 0.99 -10.72 -3.41
CA ALA A 157 0.57 -10.27 -2.09
C ALA A 157 -0.78 -9.53 -2.13
N LEU A 158 -0.96 -8.67 -3.15
CA LEU A 158 -2.22 -7.95 -3.34
C LEU A 158 -3.36 -8.90 -3.75
N ALA A 159 -3.09 -9.89 -4.62
CA ALA A 159 -4.08 -10.86 -5.07
C ALA A 159 -4.64 -11.70 -3.90
N LEU A 160 -3.78 -12.11 -2.95
CA LEU A 160 -4.18 -12.84 -1.74
C LEU A 160 -5.24 -12.12 -0.90
N ILE A 161 -5.27 -10.79 -0.94
CA ILE A 161 -6.23 -9.99 -0.17
C ILE A 161 -7.41 -9.54 -1.04
N LEU A 162 -7.14 -9.16 -2.29
CA LEU A 162 -8.17 -8.63 -3.18
C LEU A 162 -9.23 -9.69 -3.54
N VAL A 163 -8.80 -10.92 -3.78
CA VAL A 163 -9.71 -12.02 -4.15
C VAL A 163 -10.75 -12.29 -3.05
N PRO A 164 -10.39 -12.52 -1.78
CA PRO A 164 -11.37 -12.68 -0.70
C PRO A 164 -12.26 -11.44 -0.48
N LEU A 165 -11.70 -10.23 -0.57
CA LEU A 165 -12.48 -8.99 -0.41
C LEU A 165 -13.56 -8.86 -1.48
N LEU A 166 -13.24 -9.14 -2.73
CA LEU A 166 -14.21 -9.11 -3.83
C LEU A 166 -15.26 -10.21 -3.69
N TRP A 167 -14.87 -11.37 -3.19
CA TRP A 167 -15.79 -12.48 -2.95
C TRP A 167 -16.79 -12.15 -1.84
N GLN A 168 -16.33 -11.66 -0.69
CA GLN A 168 -17.19 -11.23 0.42
C GLN A 168 -18.16 -10.13 0.02
N GLY A 169 -17.72 -9.15 -0.79
CA GLY A 169 -18.57 -8.08 -1.29
C GLY A 169 -19.71 -8.55 -2.23
N ARG A 170 -19.62 -9.77 -2.78
CA ARG A 170 -20.68 -10.38 -3.61
C ARG A 170 -21.71 -11.13 -2.78
N TYR A 171 -21.31 -11.77 -1.68
CA TYR A 171 -22.17 -12.66 -0.87
C TYR A 171 -22.72 -12.01 0.40
N GLY A 172 -22.15 -10.91 0.89
CA GLY A 172 -22.62 -10.17 2.08
C GLY A 172 -23.82 -9.25 1.85
N ARG A 173 -24.55 -9.43 0.74
CA ARG A 173 -25.74 -8.62 0.35
C ARG A 173 -27.09 -9.34 0.55
N ASN A 174 -27.12 -10.46 1.30
CA ASN A 174 -28.37 -11.13 1.65
C ASN A 174 -28.73 -10.90 3.11
#